data_2903ff2fb0f6cd1af1e654efd887cec4
#
_entry.id   2903ff2fb0f6cd1af1e654efd887cec4
#
_cell.length_a   1.000
_cell.length_b   1.000
_cell.length_c   1.000
_cell.angle_alpha   90.00
_cell.angle_beta   90.00
_cell.angle_gamma   90.00
#
_symmetry.space_group_name_H-M   'P 1'
#
loop_
_entity.id
_entity.type
_entity.pdbx_description
1 polymer ?
#
loop_
_entity_poly.entity_id
_entity_poly.type
_entity_poly.pdbx_seq_one_letter_code
_entity_poly.pdbx_strand_id
1 'polypeptide(L)' 'TVLIVKAGKEENQGIAYLEDGTMIVVENGQKYIGMSVPVTVTSVLQTSAGRMIFVKVSD' A
#
# COMPACT_ATOMS: atom_id res chain seq x y z
N THR A 1 -5.48 8.81 0.45
CA THR A 1 -4.75 8.67 1.72
C THR A 1 -4.99 7.28 2.28
N VAL A 2 -3.93 6.60 2.69
CA VAL A 2 -4.03 5.27 3.29
C VAL A 2 -3.21 5.21 4.58
N LEU A 3 -3.64 4.35 5.50
CA LEU A 3 -2.90 4.08 6.73
C LEU A 3 -2.00 2.87 6.49
N ILE A 4 -0.68 3.07 6.59
CA ILE A 4 0.29 2.00 6.40
C ILE A 4 0.43 1.26 7.72
N VAL A 5 0.17 -0.05 7.71
CA VAL A 5 0.07 -0.84 8.93
C VAL A 5 1.26 -1.74 9.19
N LYS A 6 2.02 -2.10 8.16
CA LYS A 6 3.21 -2.95 8.32
C LYS A 6 4.15 -2.80 7.14
N ALA A 7 5.36 -3.37 7.25
CA ALA A 7 6.32 -3.39 6.16
C ALA A 7 5.94 -4.44 5.13
N GLY A 8 6.29 -4.17 3.86
CA GLY A 8 6.13 -5.14 2.79
C GLY A 8 7.32 -6.09 2.69
N LYS A 9 7.32 -6.93 1.65
CA LYS A 9 8.37 -7.92 1.42
C LYS A 9 9.68 -7.28 0.95
N GLU A 10 9.57 -6.24 0.13
CA GLU A 10 10.73 -5.55 -0.39
C GLU A 10 11.17 -4.46 0.56
N GLU A 11 12.42 -4.03 0.43
CA GLU A 11 12.88 -2.87 1.16
C GLU A 11 12.03 -1.66 0.81
N ASN A 12 11.74 -0.84 1.79
CA ASN A 12 11.02 0.42 1.63
C ASN A 12 9.54 0.28 1.31
N GLN A 13 9.01 -0.94 1.16
CA GLN A 13 7.58 -1.12 0.94
C GLN A 13 6.80 -1.07 2.24
N GLY A 14 5.63 -0.42 2.17
CA GLY A 14 4.65 -0.50 3.23
C GLY A 14 3.42 -1.24 2.75
N ILE A 15 2.63 -1.76 3.68
CA ILE A 15 1.39 -2.46 3.37
C ILE A 15 0.23 -1.74 4.05
N ALA A 16 -0.83 -1.52 3.30
CA ALA A 16 -2.07 -0.98 3.82
C ALA A 16 -3.24 -1.85 3.36
N TYR A 17 -4.38 -1.70 4.00
CA TYR A 17 -5.59 -2.44 3.64
C TYR A 17 -6.76 -1.48 3.57
N LEU A 18 -7.62 -1.69 2.58
CA LEU A 18 -8.91 -1.01 2.52
C LEU A 18 -9.91 -1.72 3.43
N GLU A 19 -11.03 -1.08 3.68
CA GLU A 19 -12.07 -1.64 4.54
C GLU A 19 -12.63 -2.96 4.00
N ASP A 20 -12.59 -3.15 2.69
CA ASP A 20 -13.08 -4.38 2.06
C ASP A 20 -12.03 -5.49 2.01
N GLY A 21 -10.84 -5.26 2.58
CA GLY A 21 -9.77 -6.25 2.61
C GLY A 21 -8.80 -6.17 1.44
N THR A 22 -8.98 -5.22 0.53
CA THR A 22 -8.06 -5.04 -0.59
C THR A 22 -6.69 -4.64 -0.07
N MET A 23 -5.63 -5.37 -0.50
CA MET A 23 -4.27 -5.08 -0.09
C MET A 23 -3.66 -3.97 -0.94
N ILE A 24 -2.99 -3.03 -0.29
CA ILE A 24 -2.32 -1.94 -0.97
C ILE A 24 -0.84 -2.04 -0.66
N VAL A 25 -0.02 -2.10 -1.72
CA VAL A 25 1.43 -2.11 -1.61
C VAL A 25 1.91 -0.68 -1.88
N VAL A 26 2.52 -0.07 -0.87
CA VAL A 26 2.93 1.33 -0.93
C VAL A 26 4.44 1.40 -1.14
N GLU A 27 4.84 1.81 -2.34
CA GLU A 27 6.25 2.01 -2.65
C GLU A 27 6.80 3.14 -1.78
N ASN A 28 7.95 2.90 -1.16
CA ASN A 28 8.60 3.84 -0.24
C ASN A 28 7.76 4.13 0.99
N GLY A 29 6.83 3.23 1.34
CA GLY A 29 5.93 3.45 2.47
C GLY A 29 6.46 2.96 3.81
N GLN A 30 7.60 2.25 3.86
CA GLN A 30 8.09 1.65 5.09
C GLN A 30 8.34 2.68 6.19
N LYS A 31 8.86 3.83 5.83
CA LYS A 31 9.15 4.88 6.81
C LYS A 31 7.91 5.57 7.36
N TYR A 32 6.75 5.26 6.80
CA TYR A 32 5.48 5.86 7.22
C TYR A 32 4.58 4.86 7.93
N ILE A 33 5.11 3.72 8.37
CA ILE A 33 4.31 2.72 9.08
C ILE A 33 3.65 3.36 10.31
N GLY A 34 2.35 3.13 10.46
CA GLY A 34 1.58 3.73 11.54
C GLY A 34 1.04 5.11 11.21
N MET A 35 1.30 5.60 10.00
CA MET A 35 0.87 6.93 9.57
C MET A 35 -0.06 6.84 8.37
N SER A 36 -0.98 7.79 8.29
CA SER A 36 -1.80 7.97 7.09
C SER A 36 -1.10 8.92 6.15
N VAL A 37 -0.91 8.50 4.89
CA VAL A 37 -0.19 9.30 3.91
C VAL A 37 -0.98 9.37 2.61
N PRO A 38 -0.86 10.47 1.86
CA PRO A 38 -1.45 10.53 0.53
C PRO A 38 -0.64 9.69 -0.43
N VAL A 39 -1.33 8.95 -1.30
CA VAL A 39 -0.68 8.06 -2.26
C VAL A 39 -1.33 8.22 -3.63
N THR A 40 -0.57 7.84 -4.65
CA THR A 40 -1.04 7.84 -6.04
C THR A 40 -1.03 6.40 -6.54
N VAL A 41 -2.15 5.93 -7.08
CA VAL A 41 -2.24 4.58 -7.65
C VAL A 41 -1.38 4.52 -8.91
N THR A 42 -0.48 3.53 -8.95
CA THR A 42 0.38 3.30 -10.12
C THR A 42 -0.08 2.09 -10.92
N SER A 43 -0.67 1.09 -10.25
CA SER A 43 -1.11 -0.13 -10.93
C SER A 43 -2.14 -0.85 -10.07
N VAL A 44 -2.98 -1.66 -10.72
CA VAL A 44 -3.94 -2.52 -10.04
C VAL A 44 -3.77 -3.92 -10.60
N LEU A 45 -3.65 -4.91 -9.71
CA LEU A 45 -3.51 -6.31 -10.09
C LEU A 45 -4.68 -7.10 -9.53
N GLN A 46 -5.40 -7.78 -10.40
CA GLN A 46 -6.49 -8.67 -10.00
C GLN A 46 -5.98 -10.10 -10.02
N THR A 47 -6.08 -10.78 -8.89
CA THR A 47 -5.66 -12.18 -8.77
C THR A 47 -6.83 -13.05 -8.31
N SER A 48 -6.66 -14.37 -8.40
CA SER A 48 -7.66 -15.31 -7.90
C SER A 48 -7.84 -15.22 -6.38
N ALA A 49 -6.82 -14.74 -5.69
CA ALA A 49 -6.86 -14.56 -4.23
C ALA A 49 -7.45 -13.21 -3.83
N GLY A 50 -7.65 -12.28 -4.76
CA GLY A 50 -8.19 -10.96 -4.48
C GLY A 50 -7.51 -9.87 -5.29
N ARG A 51 -7.77 -8.64 -4.92
CA ARG A 51 -7.23 -7.48 -5.61
C ARG A 51 -6.05 -6.89 -4.84
N MET A 52 -5.02 -6.50 -5.59
CA MET A 52 -3.88 -5.77 -5.05
C MET A 52 -3.75 -4.45 -5.78
N ILE A 53 -3.49 -3.40 -5.03
CA ILE A 53 -3.30 -2.07 -5.60
C ILE A 53 -1.89 -1.61 -5.29
N PHE A 54 -1.15 -1.21 -6.32
CA PHE A 54 0.20 -0.68 -6.16
C PHE A 54 0.14 0.83 -6.21
N VAL A 55 0.71 1.46 -5.21
CA VAL A 55 0.71 2.92 -5.08
C VAL A 55 2.09 3.40 -4.68
N LYS A 56 2.31 4.69 -4.82
CA LYS A 56 3.51 5.33 -4.29
C LYS A 56 3.09 6.52 -3.44
N VAL A 57 3.92 6.88 -2.48
CA VAL A 57 3.66 8.04 -1.64
C VAL A 57 3.69 9.28 -2.51
N SER A 58 2.65 10.09 -2.37
CA SER A 58 2.53 11.34 -3.11
C SER A 58 3.13 12.46 -2.26
N ASP A 59 4.16 13.08 -2.78
CA ASP A 59 4.81 14.18 -2.07
C ASP A 59 4.21 15.51 -2.47
#